data_a084fb894bdd1defef643ab4cee1b65c
#
_entry.id   a084fb894bdd1defef643ab4cee1b65c
#
_cell.length_a   1.000
_cell.length_b   1.000
_cell.length_c   1.000
_cell.angle_alpha   90.00
_cell.angle_beta   90.00
_cell.angle_gamma   90.00
#
_symmetry.space_group_name_H-M   'P 1'
#
loop_
_entity.id
_entity.type
_entity.pdbx_description
1 polymer ?
#
loop_
_entity_poly.entity_id
_entity_poly.type
_entity_poly.pdbx_seq_one_letter_code
_entity_poly.pdbx_strand_id
1 'polypeptide(L)'
;MKSFLIIMAVIIAFVGALSVYSKWSNSRPFFASNYYEKFTTLCPLEDRYSRKGSYDVESIQYRSDDKKIGGYTVWYPVELKTSSRMYPLIVVANASNSPAFRYEPFFERLASWGFVVIGNQDGHTGTGYSPSTSLDLMLKLNGEDDNIFSGKIDIENIGIVGYSQGGAGAINAVTRYENGSYYKTIFTGSAAHRLLSENLGWGYDVSKITIPYFMTAGTLKQDTGENGGIGVAPLSSLIENFNAINAEIMKVRARASNADHEDMLVRTDGYMTAWMLYHLMGDEEAGKVFLGEDAEILHNQNWQDIQISN
;
A
#
# COMPACT_ATOMS: atom_id res chain seq x y z
N MET A 1 7.51 -8.81 -54.98
CA MET A 1 7.99 -9.84 -54.01
C MET A 1 9.09 -9.36 -53.08
N LYS A 2 10.22 -8.79 -53.54
CA LYS A 2 11.31 -8.27 -52.67
C LYS A 2 10.83 -7.18 -51.67
N SER A 3 10.04 -6.20 -52.13
CA SER A 3 9.51 -5.13 -51.27
C SER A 3 8.58 -5.64 -50.16
N PHE A 4 7.77 -6.66 -50.48
CA PHE A 4 6.88 -7.30 -49.49
C PHE A 4 7.68 -8.04 -48.39
N LEU A 5 8.74 -8.75 -48.79
CA LEU A 5 9.63 -9.43 -47.85
C LEU A 5 10.37 -8.45 -46.93
N ILE A 6 10.78 -7.30 -47.45
CA ILE A 6 11.42 -6.24 -46.64
C ILE A 6 10.43 -5.65 -45.63
N ILE A 7 9.20 -5.35 -46.05
CA ILE A 7 8.16 -4.83 -45.16
C ILE A 7 7.85 -5.85 -44.04
N MET A 8 7.69 -7.13 -44.39
CA MET A 8 7.48 -8.19 -43.42
C MET A 8 8.63 -8.29 -42.40
N ALA A 9 9.88 -8.23 -42.87
CA ALA A 9 11.05 -8.27 -41.97
C ALA A 9 11.10 -7.07 -41.02
N VAL A 10 10.75 -5.87 -41.51
CA VAL A 10 10.67 -4.66 -40.67
C VAL A 10 9.56 -4.80 -39.61
N ILE A 11 8.38 -5.32 -39.98
CA ILE A 11 7.28 -5.53 -39.02
C ILE A 11 7.69 -6.56 -37.98
N ILE A 12 8.31 -7.68 -38.36
CA ILE A 12 8.77 -8.71 -37.40
C ILE A 12 9.83 -8.13 -36.45
N ALA A 13 10.79 -7.35 -36.97
CA ALA A 13 11.80 -6.70 -36.15
C ALA A 13 11.18 -5.70 -35.17
N PHE A 14 10.19 -4.91 -35.60
CA PHE A 14 9.48 -3.96 -34.77
C PHE A 14 8.65 -4.64 -33.67
N VAL A 15 7.90 -5.70 -33.99
CA VAL A 15 7.15 -6.50 -33.03
C VAL A 15 8.10 -7.17 -32.05
N GLY A 16 9.24 -7.70 -32.51
CA GLY A 16 10.29 -8.26 -31.68
C GLY A 16 10.87 -7.21 -30.69
N ALA A 17 11.19 -6.02 -31.20
CA ALA A 17 11.69 -4.92 -30.38
C ALA A 17 10.66 -4.46 -29.33
N LEU A 18 9.38 -4.34 -29.72
CA LEU A 18 8.29 -4.03 -28.79
C LEU A 18 8.13 -5.10 -27.71
N SER A 19 8.22 -6.37 -28.08
CA SER A 19 8.13 -7.49 -27.12
C SER A 19 9.29 -7.47 -26.12
N VAL A 20 10.51 -7.21 -26.58
CA VAL A 20 11.71 -7.08 -25.73
C VAL A 20 11.58 -5.86 -24.81
N TYR A 21 11.16 -4.72 -25.36
CA TYR A 21 10.94 -3.50 -24.59
C TYR A 21 9.85 -3.69 -23.52
N SER A 22 8.73 -4.33 -23.88
CA SER A 22 7.64 -4.64 -22.93
C SER A 22 8.12 -5.56 -21.81
N LYS A 23 8.85 -6.64 -22.13
CA LYS A 23 9.44 -7.52 -21.12
C LYS A 23 10.41 -6.77 -20.20
N TRP A 24 11.28 -5.96 -20.77
CA TRP A 24 12.25 -5.18 -20.04
C TRP A 24 11.57 -4.13 -19.14
N SER A 25 10.57 -3.39 -19.65
CA SER A 25 9.78 -2.44 -18.87
C SER A 25 9.01 -3.13 -17.73
N ASN A 26 8.40 -4.28 -18.02
CA ASN A 26 7.63 -5.05 -17.03
C ASN A 26 8.51 -5.73 -15.97
N SER A 27 9.81 -5.87 -16.17
CA SER A 27 10.75 -6.44 -15.21
C SER A 27 11.36 -5.43 -14.24
N ARG A 28 11.00 -4.15 -14.35
CA ARG A 28 11.58 -3.08 -13.50
C ARG A 28 10.57 -2.54 -12.50
N PRO A 29 11.05 -2.02 -11.36
CA PRO A 29 10.21 -1.22 -10.46
C PRO A 29 9.56 -0.03 -11.19
N PHE A 30 8.39 0.40 -10.71
CA PHE A 30 7.72 1.62 -11.20
C PHE A 30 8.48 2.89 -10.83
N PHE A 31 9.20 2.86 -9.71
CA PHE A 31 9.88 4.00 -9.13
C PHE A 31 11.39 3.79 -9.10
N ALA A 32 12.13 4.89 -9.22
CA ALA A 32 13.56 4.89 -8.92
C ALA A 32 13.79 4.64 -7.42
N SER A 33 14.95 4.10 -7.04
CA SER A 33 15.28 3.80 -5.64
C SER A 33 15.25 5.03 -4.72
N ASN A 34 15.40 6.22 -5.29
CA ASN A 34 15.35 7.51 -4.60
C ASN A 34 14.12 8.35 -4.94
N TYR A 35 13.00 7.73 -5.33
CA TYR A 35 11.79 8.44 -5.76
C TYR A 35 11.26 9.43 -4.70
N TYR A 36 11.41 9.10 -3.42
CA TYR A 36 10.99 9.91 -2.28
C TYR A 36 11.76 11.24 -2.15
N GLU A 37 12.97 11.36 -2.72
CA GLU A 37 13.74 12.59 -2.74
C GLU A 37 13.13 13.67 -3.65
N LYS A 38 12.29 13.24 -4.59
CA LYS A 38 11.62 14.13 -5.57
C LYS A 38 10.34 14.74 -5.02
N PHE A 39 9.79 14.17 -3.97
CA PHE A 39 8.63 14.74 -3.29
C PHE A 39 9.09 15.91 -2.42
N THR A 40 8.42 17.05 -2.52
CA THR A 40 8.71 18.25 -1.74
C THR A 40 7.43 18.80 -1.14
N THR A 41 7.49 19.19 0.12
CA THR A 41 6.40 19.80 0.87
C THR A 41 6.95 20.82 1.86
N LEU A 42 6.15 21.81 2.24
CA LEU A 42 6.47 22.78 3.28
C LEU A 42 6.03 22.32 4.68
N CYS A 43 5.32 21.20 4.76
CA CYS A 43 4.82 20.63 6.01
C CYS A 43 5.88 19.72 6.63
N PRO A 44 6.42 20.06 7.81
CA PRO A 44 7.59 19.39 8.37
C PRO A 44 7.42 17.90 8.63
N LEU A 45 6.26 17.48 9.11
CA LEU A 45 5.99 16.05 9.39
C LEU A 45 5.75 15.28 8.09
N GLU A 46 5.01 15.85 7.12
CA GLU A 46 4.87 15.25 5.79
C GLU A 46 6.23 15.06 5.12
N ASP A 47 7.10 16.08 5.14
CA ASP A 47 8.46 15.98 4.58
C ASP A 47 9.27 14.90 5.30
N ARG A 48 9.32 14.94 6.64
CA ARG A 48 10.06 13.98 7.45
C ARG A 48 9.68 12.53 7.13
N TYR A 49 8.38 12.23 7.19
CA TYR A 49 7.90 10.86 7.04
C TYR A 49 7.82 10.37 5.59
N SER A 50 7.94 11.26 4.60
CA SER A 50 8.10 10.86 3.20
C SER A 50 9.53 10.43 2.87
N ARG A 51 10.53 10.77 3.68
CA ARG A 51 11.93 10.38 3.47
C ARG A 51 12.19 8.92 3.82
N LYS A 52 13.39 8.45 3.50
CA LYS A 52 13.92 7.18 4.00
C LYS A 52 14.15 7.27 5.51
N GLY A 53 13.82 6.22 6.25
CA GLY A 53 14.13 6.10 7.66
C GLY A 53 15.61 5.80 7.91
N SER A 54 15.96 5.51 9.16
CA SER A 54 17.35 5.37 9.61
C SER A 54 17.92 3.96 9.49
N TYR A 55 17.09 2.95 9.19
CA TYR A 55 17.54 1.56 9.14
C TYR A 55 18.04 1.18 7.75
N ASP A 56 19.16 0.44 7.71
CA ASP A 56 19.54 -0.31 6.54
C ASP A 56 18.59 -1.49 6.33
N VAL A 57 18.26 -1.78 5.08
CA VAL A 57 17.23 -2.75 4.71
C VAL A 57 17.82 -3.85 3.85
N GLU A 58 17.41 -5.07 4.14
CA GLU A 58 17.59 -6.24 3.27
C GLU A 58 16.24 -6.86 2.93
N SER A 59 16.24 -7.74 1.94
CA SER A 59 15.06 -8.51 1.58
C SER A 59 15.36 -9.99 1.42
N ILE A 60 14.33 -10.82 1.63
CA ILE A 60 14.36 -12.25 1.41
C ILE A 60 13.12 -12.70 0.65
N GLN A 61 13.27 -13.64 -0.27
CA GLN A 61 12.19 -14.16 -1.08
C GLN A 61 11.78 -15.54 -0.63
N TYR A 62 10.48 -15.79 -0.59
CA TYR A 62 9.88 -17.10 -0.33
C TYR A 62 9.07 -17.55 -1.54
N ARG A 63 9.21 -18.82 -1.88
CA ARG A 63 8.40 -19.47 -2.93
C ARG A 63 6.99 -19.72 -2.40
N SER A 64 6.04 -19.74 -3.30
CA SER A 64 4.68 -20.20 -3.01
C SER A 64 4.31 -21.32 -3.98
N ASP A 65 3.69 -22.38 -3.47
CA ASP A 65 3.09 -23.42 -4.30
C ASP A 65 1.76 -22.95 -4.90
N ASP A 66 1.16 -21.90 -4.34
CA ASP A 66 0.00 -21.24 -4.91
C ASP A 66 0.42 -20.37 -6.10
N LYS A 67 0.00 -20.82 -7.29
CA LYS A 67 0.30 -20.12 -8.56
C LYS A 67 -0.28 -18.71 -8.63
N LYS A 68 -1.36 -18.43 -7.88
CA LYS A 68 -1.96 -17.11 -7.80
C LYS A 68 -1.06 -16.14 -7.05
N ILE A 69 -0.45 -16.59 -5.97
CA ILE A 69 0.47 -15.79 -5.16
C ILE A 69 1.81 -15.60 -5.87
N GLY A 70 2.34 -16.62 -6.55
CA GLY A 70 3.59 -16.60 -7.30
C GLY A 70 4.86 -16.53 -6.45
N GLY A 71 4.77 -16.07 -5.23
CA GLY A 71 5.85 -15.92 -4.26
C GLY A 71 5.68 -14.68 -3.39
N TYR A 72 6.55 -14.57 -2.39
CA TYR A 72 6.56 -13.45 -1.43
C TYR A 72 7.95 -12.83 -1.37
N THR A 73 8.01 -11.56 -1.05
CA THR A 73 9.24 -10.88 -0.67
C THR A 73 9.00 -10.14 0.65
N VAL A 74 9.95 -10.28 1.56
CA VAL A 74 9.92 -9.62 2.88
C VAL A 74 11.12 -8.69 2.96
N TRP A 75 10.89 -7.40 3.20
CA TRP A 75 11.90 -6.38 3.47
C TRP A 75 11.95 -6.14 4.96
N TYR A 76 13.15 -6.01 5.50
CA TYR A 76 13.34 -5.90 6.95
C TYR A 76 14.61 -5.12 7.30
N PRO A 77 14.65 -4.42 8.47
CA PRO A 77 15.86 -3.82 9.00
C PRO A 77 16.96 -4.86 9.20
N VAL A 78 18.17 -4.60 8.72
CA VAL A 78 19.34 -5.52 8.84
C VAL A 78 19.58 -5.93 10.29
N GLU A 79 19.33 -5.01 11.23
CA GLU A 79 19.47 -5.25 12.67
C GLU A 79 18.58 -6.38 13.21
N LEU A 80 17.48 -6.72 12.52
CA LEU A 80 16.60 -7.82 12.90
C LEU A 80 17.38 -9.14 13.10
N LYS A 81 18.42 -9.38 12.31
CA LYS A 81 19.23 -10.60 12.37
C LYS A 81 19.95 -10.78 13.71
N THR A 82 20.31 -9.69 14.38
CA THR A 82 21.11 -9.70 15.61
C THR A 82 20.37 -9.16 16.84
N SER A 83 19.30 -8.41 16.63
CA SER A 83 18.48 -7.83 17.70
C SER A 83 17.63 -8.89 18.39
N SER A 84 17.37 -8.71 19.69
CA SER A 84 16.39 -9.49 20.45
C SER A 84 14.98 -8.87 20.43
N ARG A 85 14.83 -7.67 19.89
CA ARG A 85 13.53 -6.99 19.87
C ARG A 85 12.63 -7.56 18.78
N MET A 86 11.31 -7.43 18.98
CA MET A 86 10.30 -7.68 17.96
C MET A 86 10.08 -6.43 17.10
N TYR A 87 9.66 -6.63 15.86
CA TYR A 87 9.42 -5.59 14.87
C TYR A 87 7.96 -5.64 14.40
N PRO A 88 7.28 -4.50 14.33
CA PRO A 88 5.93 -4.45 13.77
C PRO A 88 5.96 -4.84 12.29
N LEU A 89 4.85 -5.44 11.85
CA LEU A 89 4.69 -5.95 10.48
C LEU A 89 3.73 -5.07 9.69
N ILE A 90 4.08 -4.78 8.44
CA ILE A 90 3.16 -4.20 7.47
C ILE A 90 2.95 -5.19 6.32
N VAL A 91 1.70 -5.56 6.09
CA VAL A 91 1.27 -6.33 4.93
C VAL A 91 0.82 -5.36 3.84
N VAL A 92 1.29 -5.56 2.60
CA VAL A 92 0.89 -4.70 1.47
C VAL A 92 0.02 -5.49 0.49
N ALA A 93 -1.17 -4.96 0.24
CA ALA A 93 -2.08 -5.44 -0.79
C ALA A 93 -1.81 -4.67 -2.10
N ASN A 94 -1.34 -5.38 -3.11
CA ASN A 94 -0.92 -4.83 -4.39
C ASN A 94 -2.08 -4.19 -5.17
N ALA A 95 -1.80 -3.15 -5.94
CA ALA A 95 -2.73 -2.64 -6.96
C ALA A 95 -2.86 -3.62 -8.15
N SER A 96 -3.82 -3.35 -9.04
CA SER A 96 -4.09 -4.19 -10.21
C SER A 96 -2.84 -4.39 -11.09
N ASN A 97 -2.53 -5.64 -11.42
CA ASN A 97 -1.39 -6.02 -12.25
C ASN A 97 -0.03 -5.49 -11.78
N SER A 98 0.10 -5.29 -10.48
CA SER A 98 1.27 -4.65 -9.90
C SER A 98 1.87 -5.50 -8.77
N PRO A 99 2.56 -6.60 -9.11
CA PRO A 99 3.21 -7.47 -8.13
C PRO A 99 4.26 -6.72 -7.31
N ALA A 100 4.58 -7.22 -6.11
CA ALA A 100 5.43 -6.54 -5.14
C ALA A 100 6.78 -6.07 -5.69
N PHE A 101 7.43 -6.84 -6.58
CA PHE A 101 8.71 -6.42 -7.17
C PHE A 101 8.63 -5.09 -7.95
N ARG A 102 7.42 -4.70 -8.41
CA ARG A 102 7.22 -3.42 -9.09
C ARG A 102 7.28 -2.22 -8.14
N TYR A 103 7.12 -2.44 -6.85
CA TYR A 103 7.11 -1.44 -5.79
C TYR A 103 8.34 -1.55 -4.87
N GLU A 104 9.37 -2.31 -5.22
CA GLU A 104 10.53 -2.58 -4.38
C GLU A 104 11.06 -1.34 -3.64
N PRO A 105 11.27 -0.15 -4.29
CA PRO A 105 11.73 1.04 -3.58
C PRO A 105 10.76 1.54 -2.50
N PHE A 106 9.45 1.35 -2.67
CA PHE A 106 8.44 1.68 -1.67
C PHE A 106 8.55 0.77 -0.45
N PHE A 107 8.67 -0.55 -0.65
CA PHE A 107 8.84 -1.50 0.44
C PHE A 107 10.13 -1.26 1.21
N GLU A 108 11.25 -1.01 0.49
CA GLU A 108 12.55 -0.70 1.09
C GLU A 108 12.47 0.58 1.93
N ARG A 109 11.86 1.66 1.40
CA ARG A 109 11.66 2.89 2.15
C ARG A 109 10.83 2.68 3.41
N LEU A 110 9.73 1.94 3.31
CA LEU A 110 8.86 1.68 4.47
C LEU A 110 9.58 0.85 5.53
N ALA A 111 10.31 -0.20 5.12
CA ALA A 111 11.10 -1.02 6.05
C ALA A 111 12.23 -0.23 6.72
N SER A 112 12.77 0.81 6.06
CA SER A 112 13.81 1.66 6.65
C SER A 112 13.33 2.47 7.88
N TRP A 113 12.03 2.53 8.13
CA TRP A 113 11.43 3.11 9.34
C TRP A 113 11.33 2.12 10.50
N GLY A 114 11.84 0.89 10.33
CA GLY A 114 11.90 -0.12 11.39
C GLY A 114 10.77 -1.15 11.33
N PHE A 115 10.02 -1.21 10.23
CA PHE A 115 9.01 -2.22 9.97
C PHE A 115 9.60 -3.46 9.30
N VAL A 116 9.02 -4.62 9.55
CA VAL A 116 9.06 -5.73 8.60
C VAL A 116 7.91 -5.53 7.61
N VAL A 117 8.19 -5.60 6.32
CA VAL A 117 7.18 -5.32 5.27
C VAL A 117 7.11 -6.51 4.32
N ILE A 118 5.92 -7.07 4.12
CA ILE A 118 5.70 -8.19 3.19
C ILE A 118 4.81 -7.79 2.02
N GLY A 119 5.21 -8.22 0.84
CA GLY A 119 4.40 -8.20 -0.37
C GLY A 119 4.45 -9.54 -1.11
N ASN A 120 3.53 -9.75 -2.02
CA ASN A 120 3.46 -10.96 -2.85
C ASN A 120 3.42 -10.63 -4.33
N GLN A 121 3.48 -11.64 -5.21
CA GLN A 121 3.52 -11.43 -6.65
C GLN A 121 2.12 -11.49 -7.31
N ASP A 122 1.03 -11.59 -6.54
CA ASP A 122 -0.33 -11.55 -7.07
C ASP A 122 -0.69 -10.14 -7.57
N GLY A 123 -1.08 -10.03 -8.82
CA GLY A 123 -1.63 -8.79 -9.41
C GLY A 123 -3.15 -8.61 -9.19
N HIS A 124 -3.81 -9.49 -8.41
CA HIS A 124 -5.27 -9.52 -8.25
C HIS A 124 -5.68 -9.66 -6.79
N THR A 125 -5.25 -8.74 -5.94
CA THR A 125 -5.38 -8.82 -4.49
C THR A 125 -6.74 -8.38 -3.93
N GLY A 126 -7.65 -7.86 -4.77
CA GLY A 126 -8.89 -7.20 -4.34
C GLY A 126 -9.82 -8.03 -3.44
N THR A 127 -9.76 -9.36 -3.50
CA THR A 127 -10.54 -10.25 -2.63
C THR A 127 -10.03 -10.34 -1.19
N GLY A 128 -8.82 -9.84 -0.91
CA GLY A 128 -8.17 -9.98 0.39
C GLY A 128 -7.42 -11.31 0.59
N TYR A 129 -7.54 -12.26 -0.34
CA TYR A 129 -6.89 -13.58 -0.21
C TYR A 129 -5.38 -13.47 -0.12
N SER A 130 -4.75 -12.79 -1.06
CA SER A 130 -3.29 -12.70 -1.13
C SER A 130 -2.65 -11.96 0.05
N PRO A 131 -3.18 -10.81 0.54
CA PRO A 131 -2.65 -10.22 1.76
C PRO A 131 -2.93 -11.07 3.00
N SER A 132 -4.06 -11.80 3.08
CA SER A 132 -4.32 -12.75 4.16
C SER A 132 -3.28 -13.87 4.18
N THR A 133 -2.98 -14.51 3.04
CA THR A 133 -1.93 -15.55 2.97
C THR A 133 -0.52 -15.00 3.22
N SER A 134 -0.26 -13.71 2.89
CA SER A 134 1.00 -13.06 3.25
C SER A 134 1.15 -12.94 4.77
N LEU A 135 0.08 -12.60 5.47
CA LEU A 135 0.07 -12.58 6.94
C LEU A 135 0.27 -13.99 7.51
N ASP A 136 -0.42 -15.01 6.99
CA ASP A 136 -0.25 -16.40 7.45
C ASP A 136 1.19 -16.87 7.33
N LEU A 137 1.88 -16.53 6.23
CA LEU A 137 3.30 -16.83 6.07
C LEU A 137 4.14 -16.19 7.18
N MET A 138 3.91 -14.91 7.49
CA MET A 138 4.70 -14.22 8.52
C MET A 138 4.41 -14.74 9.93
N LEU A 139 3.16 -15.07 10.24
CA LEU A 139 2.80 -15.70 11.51
C LEU A 139 3.46 -17.09 11.65
N LYS A 140 3.47 -17.88 10.56
CA LYS A 140 4.16 -19.16 10.51
C LYS A 140 5.67 -19.00 10.74
N LEU A 141 6.35 -18.11 10.00
CA LEU A 141 7.78 -17.86 10.14
C LEU A 141 8.16 -17.35 11.53
N ASN A 142 7.28 -16.56 12.17
CA ASN A 142 7.49 -16.10 13.53
C ASN A 142 7.44 -17.23 14.56
N GLY A 143 6.63 -18.27 14.32
CA GLY A 143 6.48 -19.42 15.21
C GLY A 143 7.42 -20.61 14.92
N GLU A 144 8.16 -20.58 13.81
CA GLU A 144 9.09 -21.66 13.43
C GLU A 144 10.52 -21.31 13.81
N ASP A 145 11.25 -22.29 14.36
CA ASP A 145 12.70 -22.16 14.58
C ASP A 145 13.47 -22.17 13.24
N ASP A 146 14.76 -21.89 13.29
CA ASP A 146 15.69 -21.95 12.16
C ASP A 146 15.44 -20.98 10.99
N ASN A 147 14.76 -19.85 11.26
CA ASN A 147 14.66 -18.73 10.32
C ASN A 147 14.89 -17.39 11.01
N ILE A 148 15.16 -16.33 10.22
CA ILE A 148 15.51 -15.01 10.77
C ILE A 148 14.35 -14.30 11.47
N PHE A 149 13.11 -14.70 11.21
CA PHE A 149 11.89 -14.08 11.76
C PHE A 149 11.38 -14.79 13.01
N SER A 150 12.00 -15.90 13.43
CA SER A 150 11.61 -16.65 14.63
C SER A 150 11.56 -15.76 15.87
N GLY A 151 10.37 -15.54 16.44
CA GLY A 151 10.15 -14.68 17.60
C GLY A 151 10.48 -13.19 17.37
N LYS A 152 10.54 -12.73 16.10
CA LYS A 152 10.93 -11.35 15.75
C LYS A 152 9.78 -10.47 15.28
N ILE A 153 8.63 -11.04 14.98
CA ILE A 153 7.46 -10.28 14.55
C ILE A 153 6.61 -9.91 15.77
N ASP A 154 6.34 -8.63 15.92
CA ASP A 154 5.40 -8.12 16.91
C ASP A 154 3.98 -8.34 16.40
N ILE A 155 3.38 -9.47 16.80
CA ILE A 155 2.04 -9.88 16.35
C ILE A 155 0.91 -9.02 16.91
N GLU A 156 1.19 -8.20 17.93
CA GLU A 156 0.24 -7.24 18.47
C GLU A 156 0.23 -5.91 17.69
N ASN A 157 1.23 -5.72 16.81
CA ASN A 157 1.42 -4.50 16.06
C ASN A 157 1.58 -4.79 14.56
N ILE A 158 0.49 -5.21 13.92
CA ILE A 158 0.42 -5.51 12.49
C ILE A 158 -0.49 -4.51 11.78
N GLY A 159 0.01 -3.88 10.71
CA GLY A 159 -0.76 -2.98 9.86
C GLY A 159 -0.93 -3.54 8.44
N ILE A 160 -1.91 -2.99 7.73
CA ILE A 160 -2.11 -3.31 6.32
C ILE A 160 -2.24 -2.04 5.48
N VAL A 161 -1.57 -2.05 4.33
CA VAL A 161 -1.58 -0.97 3.33
C VAL A 161 -2.12 -1.51 2.02
N GLY A 162 -3.01 -0.75 1.35
CA GLY A 162 -3.50 -1.13 0.03
C GLY A 162 -3.75 0.06 -0.88
N TYR A 163 -3.44 -0.10 -2.18
CA TYR A 163 -3.69 0.93 -3.20
C TYR A 163 -4.63 0.41 -4.27
N SER A 164 -5.56 1.27 -4.74
CA SER A 164 -6.48 0.93 -5.83
C SER A 164 -7.27 -0.36 -5.52
N GLN A 165 -7.19 -1.39 -6.37
CA GLN A 165 -7.70 -2.73 -6.09
C GLN A 165 -7.20 -3.28 -4.74
N GLY A 166 -5.93 -3.03 -4.41
CA GLY A 166 -5.35 -3.43 -3.13
C GLY A 166 -6.01 -2.73 -1.94
N GLY A 167 -6.60 -1.56 -2.12
CA GLY A 167 -7.42 -0.91 -1.09
C GLY A 167 -8.65 -1.76 -0.74
N ALA A 168 -9.38 -2.26 -1.75
CA ALA A 168 -10.46 -3.25 -1.52
C ALA A 168 -9.91 -4.53 -0.89
N GLY A 169 -8.73 -4.99 -1.35
CA GLY A 169 -8.04 -6.16 -0.81
C GLY A 169 -7.66 -6.01 0.66
N ALA A 170 -7.19 -4.84 1.08
CA ALA A 170 -6.86 -4.53 2.47
C ALA A 170 -8.10 -4.55 3.36
N ILE A 171 -9.20 -3.92 2.93
CA ILE A 171 -10.48 -3.96 3.64
C ILE A 171 -10.97 -5.40 3.77
N ASN A 172 -10.94 -6.18 2.68
CA ASN A 172 -11.37 -7.57 2.69
C ASN A 172 -10.47 -8.47 3.56
N ALA A 173 -9.15 -8.27 3.59
CA ALA A 173 -8.24 -9.01 4.46
C ALA A 173 -8.57 -8.81 5.94
N VAL A 174 -8.88 -7.56 6.33
CA VAL A 174 -9.28 -7.23 7.71
C VAL A 174 -10.65 -7.81 8.08
N THR A 175 -11.62 -7.81 7.13
CA THR A 175 -13.04 -8.03 7.48
C THR A 175 -13.59 -9.40 7.15
N ARG A 176 -12.88 -10.22 6.34
CA ARG A 176 -13.37 -11.51 5.84
C ARG A 176 -12.57 -12.73 6.25
N TYR A 177 -11.34 -12.55 6.71
CA TYR A 177 -10.43 -13.64 7.05
C TYR A 177 -10.22 -13.71 8.55
N GLU A 178 -10.06 -14.92 9.10
CA GLU A 178 -9.87 -15.13 10.53
C GLU A 178 -8.63 -14.40 11.07
N ASN A 179 -7.53 -14.42 10.29
CA ASN A 179 -6.31 -13.70 10.62
C ASN A 179 -6.45 -12.17 10.50
N GLY A 180 -7.58 -11.66 10.01
CA GLY A 180 -7.89 -10.24 10.00
C GLY A 180 -7.89 -9.60 11.40
N SER A 181 -8.14 -10.39 12.44
CA SER A 181 -8.11 -9.96 13.84
C SER A 181 -6.70 -9.55 14.35
N TYR A 182 -5.64 -9.94 13.67
CA TYR A 182 -4.28 -9.51 14.00
C TYR A 182 -3.97 -8.06 13.56
N TYR A 183 -4.73 -7.51 12.60
CA TYR A 183 -4.46 -6.14 12.17
C TYR A 183 -4.87 -5.12 13.23
N LYS A 184 -3.97 -4.18 13.49
CA LYS A 184 -4.13 -3.07 14.43
C LYS A 184 -4.57 -1.79 13.74
N THR A 185 -4.26 -1.63 12.49
CA THR A 185 -4.61 -0.45 11.68
C THR A 185 -4.59 -0.75 10.20
N ILE A 186 -5.32 0.05 9.44
CA ILE A 186 -5.45 -0.03 7.99
C ILE A 186 -5.20 1.34 7.35
N PHE A 187 -4.51 1.35 6.21
CA PHE A 187 -4.38 2.49 5.32
C PHE A 187 -4.79 2.09 3.90
N THR A 188 -5.52 2.96 3.20
CA THR A 188 -5.80 2.79 1.77
C THR A 188 -5.57 4.08 0.99
N GLY A 189 -4.86 3.94 -0.15
CA GLY A 189 -4.72 4.98 -1.17
C GLY A 189 -5.59 4.67 -2.38
N SER A 190 -6.49 5.58 -2.74
CA SER A 190 -7.40 5.48 -3.91
C SER A 190 -8.09 4.12 -4.03
N ALA A 191 -8.61 3.59 -2.90
CA ALA A 191 -9.34 2.33 -2.91
C ALA A 191 -10.52 2.39 -3.88
N ALA A 192 -10.64 1.37 -4.75
CA ALA A 192 -11.75 1.29 -5.69
C ALA A 192 -13.09 1.36 -4.94
N HIS A 193 -13.99 2.26 -5.36
CA HIS A 193 -15.27 2.48 -4.69
C HIS A 193 -16.14 1.20 -4.66
N ARG A 194 -17.06 1.11 -3.69
CA ARG A 194 -17.82 -0.10 -3.41
C ARG A 194 -18.48 -0.73 -4.64
N LEU A 195 -19.21 0.06 -5.43
CA LEU A 195 -19.91 -0.46 -6.62
C LEU A 195 -18.93 -1.00 -7.68
N LEU A 196 -17.80 -0.33 -7.92
CA LEU A 196 -16.77 -0.82 -8.82
C LEU A 196 -16.18 -2.14 -8.31
N SER A 197 -15.87 -2.20 -7.02
CA SER A 197 -15.35 -3.41 -6.37
C SER A 197 -16.32 -4.58 -6.42
N GLU A 198 -17.62 -4.35 -6.22
CA GLU A 198 -18.67 -5.35 -6.36
C GLU A 198 -18.75 -5.91 -7.79
N ASN A 199 -18.75 -5.03 -8.79
CA ASN A 199 -18.81 -5.40 -10.21
C ASN A 199 -17.59 -6.22 -10.67
N LEU A 200 -16.44 -6.02 -10.01
CA LEU A 200 -15.19 -6.73 -10.30
C LEU A 200 -14.96 -7.96 -9.40
N GLY A 201 -15.91 -8.29 -8.53
CA GLY A 201 -15.85 -9.46 -7.65
C GLY A 201 -15.01 -9.27 -6.38
N TRP A 202 -14.72 -8.03 -6.01
CA TRP A 202 -13.95 -7.69 -4.78
C TRP A 202 -14.80 -6.89 -3.78
N GLY A 203 -16.10 -6.92 -3.89
CA GLY A 203 -16.99 -6.17 -3.00
C GLY A 203 -16.52 -6.25 -1.55
N TYR A 204 -16.64 -5.19 -0.79
CA TYR A 204 -16.21 -5.10 0.61
C TYR A 204 -17.29 -4.44 1.48
N ASP A 205 -17.12 -4.56 2.80
CA ASP A 205 -18.02 -3.98 3.80
C ASP A 205 -17.19 -3.30 4.90
N VAL A 206 -17.06 -1.97 4.80
CA VAL A 206 -16.31 -1.17 5.78
C VAL A 206 -16.99 -1.08 7.15
N SER A 207 -18.29 -1.38 7.25
CA SER A 207 -18.99 -1.34 8.55
C SER A 207 -18.47 -2.38 9.54
N LYS A 208 -17.72 -3.37 9.04
CA LYS A 208 -17.07 -4.41 9.84
C LYS A 208 -15.67 -4.02 10.35
N ILE A 209 -15.16 -2.86 9.97
CA ILE A 209 -13.86 -2.38 10.46
C ILE A 209 -14.02 -1.91 11.90
N THR A 210 -13.18 -2.48 12.77
CA THR A 210 -13.13 -2.18 14.21
C THR A 210 -11.79 -1.61 14.67
N ILE A 211 -10.91 -1.27 13.73
CA ILE A 211 -9.56 -0.77 13.94
C ILE A 211 -9.38 0.59 13.27
N PRO A 212 -8.43 1.43 13.72
CA PRO A 212 -8.15 2.72 13.11
C PRO A 212 -7.92 2.63 11.60
N TYR A 213 -8.55 3.56 10.85
CA TYR A 213 -8.50 3.55 9.39
C TYR A 213 -8.24 4.93 8.79
N PHE A 214 -7.15 5.03 8.01
CA PHE A 214 -6.87 6.20 7.19
C PHE A 214 -7.11 5.90 5.72
N MET A 215 -8.08 6.60 5.11
CA MET A 215 -8.47 6.46 3.71
C MET A 215 -8.15 7.73 2.91
N THR A 216 -7.51 7.57 1.75
CA THR A 216 -7.11 8.68 0.90
C THR A 216 -7.51 8.47 -0.55
N ALA A 217 -7.60 9.57 -1.32
CA ALA A 217 -7.75 9.55 -2.78
C ALA A 217 -7.13 10.80 -3.40
N GLY A 218 -6.96 10.80 -4.71
CA GLY A 218 -6.58 11.96 -5.48
C GLY A 218 -7.76 12.89 -5.76
N THR A 219 -7.46 14.06 -6.32
CA THR A 219 -8.49 15.06 -6.71
C THR A 219 -8.64 15.19 -8.21
N LEU A 220 -7.81 14.48 -9.01
CA LEU A 220 -7.88 14.53 -10.47
C LEU A 220 -8.78 13.43 -11.04
N LYS A 221 -8.89 13.38 -12.35
CA LYS A 221 -9.95 12.70 -13.10
C LYS A 221 -10.06 11.19 -12.91
N GLN A 222 -8.97 10.49 -12.73
CA GLN A 222 -9.02 9.03 -12.57
C GLN A 222 -9.72 8.64 -11.27
N ASP A 223 -9.49 9.41 -10.20
CA ASP A 223 -10.16 9.18 -8.91
C ASP A 223 -11.55 9.82 -8.85
N THR A 224 -11.74 11.02 -9.44
CA THR A 224 -13.01 11.73 -9.33
C THR A 224 -14.03 11.36 -10.40
N GLY A 225 -13.57 10.98 -11.59
CA GLY A 225 -14.39 10.80 -12.80
C GLY A 225 -14.48 12.05 -13.67
N GLU A 226 -14.84 11.86 -14.92
CA GLU A 226 -15.05 12.90 -15.94
C GLU A 226 -16.32 12.64 -16.76
N ASN A 227 -16.89 13.71 -17.33
CA ASN A 227 -18.01 13.64 -18.28
C ASN A 227 -19.23 12.82 -17.78
N GLY A 228 -19.51 12.88 -16.47
CA GLY A 228 -20.60 12.14 -15.84
C GLY A 228 -20.27 10.69 -15.48
N GLY A 229 -19.04 10.22 -15.76
CA GLY A 229 -18.52 8.94 -15.28
C GLY A 229 -18.02 9.06 -13.84
N ILE A 230 -18.05 7.94 -13.11
CA ILE A 230 -17.53 7.84 -11.74
C ILE A 230 -16.09 7.35 -11.82
N GLY A 231 -15.16 8.05 -11.14
CA GLY A 231 -13.76 7.65 -11.04
C GLY A 231 -13.55 6.46 -10.10
N VAL A 232 -12.29 6.09 -9.91
CA VAL A 232 -11.94 4.91 -9.08
C VAL A 232 -12.26 5.16 -7.60
N ALA A 233 -11.93 6.34 -7.07
CA ALA A 233 -12.08 6.69 -5.65
C ALA A 233 -12.63 8.13 -5.47
N PRO A 234 -13.89 8.39 -5.90
CA PRO A 234 -14.49 9.72 -5.79
C PRO A 234 -14.71 10.12 -4.32
N LEU A 235 -14.78 11.42 -4.03
CA LEU A 235 -15.04 11.92 -2.68
C LEU A 235 -16.29 11.30 -2.04
N SER A 236 -17.34 11.06 -2.83
CA SER A 236 -18.57 10.42 -2.35
C SER A 236 -18.30 9.03 -1.74
N SER A 237 -17.39 8.27 -2.34
CA SER A 237 -17.00 6.95 -1.82
C SER A 237 -16.25 7.06 -0.48
N LEU A 238 -15.33 8.03 -0.35
CA LEU A 238 -14.65 8.27 0.93
C LEU A 238 -15.64 8.68 2.02
N ILE A 239 -16.60 9.54 1.69
CA ILE A 239 -17.66 9.97 2.62
C ILE A 239 -18.55 8.76 3.01
N GLU A 240 -18.98 7.95 2.04
CA GLU A 240 -19.77 6.75 2.29
C GLU A 240 -19.05 5.79 3.24
N ASN A 241 -17.77 5.47 2.94
CA ASN A 241 -16.94 4.60 3.76
C ASN A 241 -16.72 5.17 5.17
N PHE A 242 -16.38 6.46 5.27
CA PHE A 242 -16.14 7.14 6.55
C PHE A 242 -17.38 7.09 7.46
N ASN A 243 -18.56 7.33 6.89
CA ASN A 243 -19.83 7.35 7.65
C ASN A 243 -20.32 5.95 8.02
N ALA A 244 -19.95 4.92 7.26
CA ALA A 244 -20.37 3.52 7.53
C ALA A 244 -19.55 2.87 8.65
N ILE A 245 -18.34 3.36 8.94
CA ILE A 245 -17.50 2.86 10.05
C ILE A 245 -18.03 3.43 11.36
N ASN A 246 -18.03 2.60 12.44
CA ASN A 246 -18.45 3.02 13.78
C ASN A 246 -17.77 4.34 14.21
N ALA A 247 -18.53 5.23 14.83
CA ALA A 247 -18.07 6.55 15.26
C ALA A 247 -16.97 6.49 16.35
N GLU A 248 -16.92 5.42 17.13
CA GLU A 248 -15.91 5.21 18.18
C GLU A 248 -14.53 4.80 17.62
N ILE A 249 -14.46 4.45 16.35
CA ILE A 249 -13.19 4.08 15.70
C ILE A 249 -12.50 5.34 15.17
N MET A 250 -11.24 5.53 15.56
CA MET A 250 -10.40 6.58 14.96
C MET A 250 -10.33 6.38 13.45
N LYS A 251 -10.74 7.39 12.71
CA LYS A 251 -10.74 7.33 11.25
C LYS A 251 -10.44 8.69 10.64
N VAL A 252 -9.70 8.65 9.55
CA VAL A 252 -9.32 9.83 8.78
C VAL A 252 -9.69 9.60 7.32
N ARG A 253 -10.30 10.60 6.67
CA ARG A 253 -10.36 10.69 5.23
C ARG A 253 -9.69 11.98 4.76
N ALA A 254 -8.98 11.93 3.65
CA ALA A 254 -8.37 13.09 3.04
C ALA A 254 -8.13 12.86 1.54
N ARG A 255 -8.12 13.94 0.74
CA ARG A 255 -7.72 13.85 -0.66
C ARG A 255 -6.47 14.67 -0.92
N ALA A 256 -5.51 14.08 -1.66
CA ALA A 256 -4.30 14.77 -2.09
C ALA A 256 -4.63 15.75 -3.21
N SER A 257 -4.38 17.04 -2.98
CA SER A 257 -4.64 18.13 -3.94
C SER A 257 -3.78 17.96 -5.19
N ASN A 258 -4.39 18.12 -6.37
CA ASN A 258 -3.72 18.02 -7.67
C ASN A 258 -2.98 16.69 -7.91
N ALA A 259 -3.45 15.60 -7.30
CA ALA A 259 -2.94 14.25 -7.52
C ALA A 259 -3.96 13.42 -8.30
N ASP A 260 -3.49 12.63 -9.25
CA ASP A 260 -4.29 11.60 -9.89
C ASP A 260 -4.04 10.22 -9.25
N HIS A 261 -4.79 9.23 -9.67
CA HIS A 261 -4.76 7.87 -9.14
C HIS A 261 -3.35 7.28 -9.04
N GLU A 262 -2.55 7.47 -10.10
CA GLU A 262 -1.18 6.93 -10.18
C GLU A 262 -0.17 7.69 -9.29
N ASP A 263 -0.47 8.94 -8.91
CA ASP A 263 0.39 9.73 -8.05
C ASP A 263 0.27 9.32 -6.57
N MET A 264 -0.82 8.65 -6.20
CA MET A 264 -1.22 8.47 -4.81
C MET A 264 -0.24 7.69 -3.97
N LEU A 265 0.51 6.74 -4.54
CA LEU A 265 1.52 6.03 -3.78
C LEU A 265 2.58 7.00 -3.22
N VAL A 266 3.12 7.88 -4.07
CA VAL A 266 4.14 8.87 -3.67
C VAL A 266 3.55 9.97 -2.78
N ARG A 267 2.35 10.44 -3.13
CA ARG A 267 1.68 11.55 -2.43
C ARG A 267 1.24 11.19 -1.01
N THR A 268 1.01 9.91 -0.74
CA THR A 268 0.57 9.46 0.59
C THR A 268 1.70 8.97 1.48
N ASP A 269 2.89 8.76 0.94
CA ASP A 269 4.03 8.13 1.64
C ASP A 269 4.31 8.74 3.01
N GLY A 270 4.33 10.08 3.12
CA GLY A 270 4.59 10.76 4.39
C GLY A 270 3.54 10.44 5.45
N TYR A 271 2.29 10.73 5.14
CA TYR A 271 1.23 10.55 6.13
C TYR A 271 0.82 9.09 6.34
N MET A 272 0.97 8.23 5.32
CA MET A 272 0.83 6.78 5.52
C MET A 272 1.90 6.25 6.49
N THR A 273 3.15 6.68 6.33
CA THR A 273 4.24 6.27 7.24
C THR A 273 3.99 6.79 8.67
N ALA A 274 3.59 8.06 8.81
CA ALA A 274 3.23 8.63 10.12
C ALA A 274 2.07 7.86 10.77
N TRP A 275 1.04 7.49 9.99
CA TRP A 275 -0.07 6.68 10.46
C TRP A 275 0.38 5.33 11.01
N MET A 276 1.24 4.62 10.27
CA MET A 276 1.77 3.33 10.70
C MET A 276 2.69 3.45 11.92
N LEU A 277 3.55 4.47 12.00
CA LEU A 277 4.41 4.71 13.15
C LEU A 277 3.60 5.02 14.41
N TYR A 278 2.58 5.86 14.30
CA TYR A 278 1.71 6.19 15.43
C TYR A 278 0.99 4.95 15.97
N HIS A 279 0.33 4.18 15.10
CA HIS A 279 -0.51 3.08 15.53
C HIS A 279 0.26 1.79 15.87
N LEU A 280 1.43 1.57 15.28
CA LEU A 280 2.18 0.32 15.46
C LEU A 280 3.40 0.46 16.37
N MET A 281 3.92 1.69 16.55
CA MET A 281 5.09 1.95 17.37
C MET A 281 4.84 2.94 18.51
N GLY A 282 3.66 3.56 18.56
CA GLY A 282 3.35 4.60 19.54
C GLY A 282 4.16 5.89 19.36
N ASP A 283 4.58 6.21 18.11
CA ASP A 283 5.32 7.44 17.82
C ASP A 283 4.40 8.66 17.96
N GLU A 284 4.49 9.33 19.11
CA GLU A 284 3.68 10.51 19.42
C GLU A 284 3.92 11.69 18.47
N GLU A 285 5.15 11.82 17.93
CA GLU A 285 5.46 12.87 16.95
C GLU A 285 4.71 12.61 15.63
N ALA A 286 4.64 11.35 15.19
CA ALA A 286 3.83 10.95 14.05
C ALA A 286 2.33 11.17 14.32
N GLY A 287 1.89 10.99 15.55
CA GLY A 287 0.51 11.27 15.99
C GLY A 287 0.08 12.73 15.75
N LYS A 288 1.00 13.70 15.84
CA LYS A 288 0.72 15.13 15.60
C LYS A 288 0.22 15.44 14.18
N VAL A 289 0.40 14.52 13.25
CA VAL A 289 -0.21 14.63 11.91
C VAL A 289 -1.73 14.61 11.98
N PHE A 290 -2.31 13.87 12.94
CA PHE A 290 -3.74 13.52 12.96
C PHE A 290 -4.47 13.98 14.23
N LEU A 291 -3.76 14.34 15.30
CA LEU A 291 -4.35 14.55 16.62
C LEU A 291 -4.45 16.03 16.96
N GLY A 292 -5.60 16.42 17.54
CA GLY A 292 -5.85 17.76 18.04
C GLY A 292 -6.23 18.77 16.95
N GLU A 293 -6.48 19.99 17.38
CA GLU A 293 -6.88 21.12 16.48
C GLU A 293 -5.72 21.58 15.60
N ASP A 294 -4.47 21.39 16.06
CA ASP A 294 -3.25 21.74 15.35
C ASP A 294 -2.69 20.56 14.52
N ALA A 295 -3.47 19.51 14.27
CA ALA A 295 -3.05 18.38 13.44
C ALA A 295 -2.53 18.86 12.08
N GLU A 296 -1.29 18.50 11.73
CA GLU A 296 -0.62 19.04 10.54
C GLU A 296 -1.44 18.85 9.26
N ILE A 297 -2.11 17.71 9.10
CA ILE A 297 -2.91 17.42 7.91
C ILE A 297 -4.04 18.44 7.68
N LEU A 298 -4.60 19.04 8.75
CA LEU A 298 -5.68 20.04 8.67
C LEU A 298 -5.21 21.37 8.08
N HIS A 299 -3.91 21.66 8.19
CA HIS A 299 -3.29 22.92 7.77
C HIS A 299 -2.41 22.76 6.51
N ASN A 300 -2.30 21.53 5.99
CA ASN A 300 -1.48 21.21 4.83
C ASN A 300 -2.24 21.44 3.53
N GLN A 301 -1.81 22.43 2.72
CA GLN A 301 -2.43 22.77 1.43
C GLN A 301 -2.32 21.66 0.36
N ASN A 302 -1.45 20.67 0.59
CA ASN A 302 -1.35 19.49 -0.28
C ASN A 302 -2.55 18.54 -0.10
N TRP A 303 -3.41 18.79 0.91
CA TRP A 303 -4.55 17.93 1.25
C TRP A 303 -5.83 18.74 1.37
N GLN A 304 -6.93 18.14 0.99
CA GLN A 304 -8.28 18.73 1.07
C GLN A 304 -9.34 17.69 1.44
N ASP A 305 -10.56 18.13 1.68
CA ASP A 305 -11.70 17.28 2.07
C ASP A 305 -11.39 16.40 3.30
N ILE A 306 -10.61 16.95 4.22
CA ILE A 306 -10.13 16.24 5.40
C ILE A 306 -11.26 16.11 6.41
N GLN A 307 -11.41 14.93 6.97
CA GLN A 307 -12.26 14.68 8.13
C GLN A 307 -11.58 13.68 9.05
N ILE A 308 -11.52 14.01 10.33
CA ILE A 308 -10.97 13.17 11.40
C ILE A 308 -12.09 12.90 12.40
N SER A 309 -12.21 11.64 12.83
CA SER A 309 -13.02 11.23 13.98
C SER A 309 -12.10 10.45 14.91
N ASN A 310 -12.02 10.90 16.15
CA ASN A 310 -11.20 10.29 17.22
C ASN A 310 -12.12 9.65 18.26
#